data_4b5e7daea9ca91f60e41f0911265fade
#
_entry.id   4b5e7daea9ca91f60e41f0911265fade
#
_cell.length_a   1.000
_cell.length_b   1.000
_cell.length_c   1.000
_cell.angle_alpha   90.00
_cell.angle_beta   90.00
_cell.angle_gamma   90.00
#
_symmetry.space_group_name_H-M   'P 1'
#
loop_
_entity.id
_entity.type
_entity.pdbx_description
1 polymer ?
#
loop_
_entity_poly.entity_id
_entity_poly.type
_entity_poly.pdbx_seq_one_letter_code
_entity_poly.pdbx_strand_id
1 'polypeptide(L)'
;YTYTHPVDGSTTITGTANWTVGDASTTPAGATYVLGTNKATVDEGSSVTITLTTANVSAGTTVAYTITGVSSADLNGASLTGNFVTGTTDSITLITTADASTESTENIVFTLDNAEDTITVPINDTSQNPTYALTTPQASVNEGDTFIITLTTTDVVNGTTVPYTISGITTADIDGASLTGNFVVQNNSAALSVAVTADA
;
A
#
# COMPACT_ATOMS: atom_id res chain seq x y z
N TYR A 1 -21.55 -9.84 65.96
CA TYR A 1 -20.46 -10.09 66.91
C TYR A 1 -20.97 -9.67 68.29
N THR A 2 -20.98 -10.63 69.23
CA THR A 2 -21.37 -10.34 70.64
C THR A 2 -20.09 -10.19 71.43
N TYR A 3 -19.81 -9.01 71.95
CA TYR A 3 -18.67 -8.77 72.81
C TYR A 3 -19.17 -8.73 74.24
N THR A 4 -18.65 -9.63 75.06
CA THR A 4 -18.96 -9.63 76.49
C THR A 4 -17.78 -9.02 77.25
N HIS A 5 -17.98 -7.87 77.89
CA HIS A 5 -16.93 -7.22 78.67
C HIS A 5 -16.92 -7.83 80.08
N PRO A 6 -15.77 -8.42 80.50
CA PRO A 6 -15.66 -9.02 81.83
C PRO A 6 -15.28 -7.94 82.86
N VAL A 7 -16.22 -7.18 83.32
CA VAL A 7 -16.00 -6.34 84.49
C VAL A 7 -17.06 -6.74 85.56
N ASP A 8 -16.56 -7.39 86.57
CA ASP A 8 -17.26 -7.75 87.88
C ASP A 8 -18.59 -8.53 87.82
N GLY A 9 -18.88 -9.21 86.79
CA GLY A 9 -19.87 -10.27 86.74
C GLY A 9 -21.32 -9.81 86.76
N SER A 10 -21.69 -8.54 86.55
CA SER A 10 -23.05 -8.10 86.65
C SER A 10 -23.66 -7.28 85.50
N THR A 11 -22.89 -6.92 84.44
CA THR A 11 -23.52 -6.15 83.35
C THR A 11 -23.12 -6.70 82.01
N THR A 12 -24.01 -7.38 81.29
CA THR A 12 -23.88 -7.77 79.93
C THR A 12 -24.36 -6.63 79.02
N ILE A 13 -23.46 -6.01 78.29
CA ILE A 13 -23.83 -5.04 77.25
C ILE A 13 -23.98 -5.82 75.94
N THR A 14 -25.19 -5.99 75.44
CA THR A 14 -25.50 -6.55 74.12
C THR A 14 -25.74 -5.39 73.19
N GLY A 15 -24.71 -5.12 72.36
CA GLY A 15 -24.81 -4.17 71.24
C GLY A 15 -24.71 -4.91 69.91
N THR A 16 -25.68 -4.69 69.04
CA THR A 16 -25.55 -5.15 67.61
C THR A 16 -24.84 -4.05 66.81
N ALA A 17 -23.60 -4.27 66.47
CA ALA A 17 -22.92 -3.41 65.49
C ALA A 17 -23.15 -4.01 64.08
N ASN A 18 -23.90 -3.32 63.25
CA ASN A 18 -24.04 -3.65 61.84
C ASN A 18 -22.84 -3.06 61.09
N TRP A 19 -22.00 -3.94 60.61
CA TRP A 19 -20.92 -3.57 59.69
C TRP A 19 -21.35 -3.87 58.25
N THR A 20 -21.42 -2.87 57.42
CA THR A 20 -21.48 -3.04 55.96
C THR A 20 -20.05 -3.11 55.46
N VAL A 21 -19.65 -4.28 55.00
CA VAL A 21 -18.43 -4.39 54.18
C VAL A 21 -18.78 -3.87 52.80
N GLY A 22 -18.35 -2.65 52.52
CA GLY A 22 -18.41 -2.15 51.13
C GLY A 22 -17.53 -3.05 50.25
N ASP A 23 -18.11 -3.60 49.19
CA ASP A 23 -17.32 -4.27 48.15
C ASP A 23 -16.46 -3.22 47.48
N ALA A 24 -15.14 -3.22 47.76
CA ALA A 24 -14.15 -2.38 47.12
C ALA A 24 -13.57 -3.08 45.90
N SER A 25 -14.09 -4.25 45.48
CA SER A 25 -13.68 -4.90 44.25
C SER A 25 -14.27 -4.12 43.08
N THR A 26 -13.44 -3.28 42.45
CA THR A 26 -13.72 -2.81 41.12
C THR A 26 -13.58 -4.04 40.21
N THR A 27 -14.63 -4.37 39.45
CA THR A 27 -14.49 -5.35 38.36
C THR A 27 -13.31 -4.92 37.55
N PRO A 28 -12.26 -5.77 37.34
CA PRO A 28 -11.15 -5.37 36.51
C PRO A 28 -11.68 -4.95 35.16
N ALA A 29 -11.22 -3.81 34.67
CA ALA A 29 -11.58 -3.38 33.33
C ALA A 29 -11.17 -4.50 32.35
N GLY A 30 -12.07 -4.87 31.44
CA GLY A 30 -11.83 -5.89 30.44
C GLY A 30 -10.58 -5.56 29.61
N ALA A 31 -9.95 -6.58 29.04
CA ALA A 31 -8.89 -6.39 28.06
C ALA A 31 -9.43 -5.59 26.86
N THR A 32 -8.64 -4.66 26.36
CA THR A 32 -8.98 -3.92 25.14
C THR A 32 -7.86 -4.01 24.13
N TYR A 33 -8.23 -3.99 22.85
CA TYR A 33 -7.35 -4.07 21.71
C TYR A 33 -7.78 -3.02 20.70
N VAL A 34 -6.89 -2.11 20.32
CA VAL A 34 -7.18 -1.00 19.40
C VAL A 34 -6.09 -0.95 18.33
N LEU A 35 -6.50 -1.02 17.07
CA LEU A 35 -5.64 -0.82 15.93
C LEU A 35 -5.49 0.67 15.61
N GLY A 36 -4.31 1.07 15.23
CA GLY A 36 -4.01 2.40 14.72
C GLY A 36 -3.17 2.33 13.46
N THR A 37 -3.11 3.41 12.71
CA THR A 37 -2.23 3.54 11.55
C THR A 37 -1.56 4.90 11.55
N ASN A 38 -0.36 4.96 10.99
CA ASN A 38 0.39 6.21 10.82
C ASN A 38 -0.05 7.00 9.58
N LYS A 39 -0.89 6.42 8.71
CA LYS A 39 -1.40 7.04 7.47
C LYS A 39 -2.87 6.70 7.25
N ALA A 40 -3.66 7.66 6.77
CA ALA A 40 -5.05 7.43 6.38
C ALA A 40 -5.19 6.71 5.04
N THR A 41 -4.22 6.92 4.13
CA THR A 41 -4.06 6.25 2.83
C THR A 41 -2.59 5.99 2.58
N VAL A 42 -2.26 5.04 1.72
CA VAL A 42 -0.89 4.75 1.32
C VAL A 42 -0.80 4.73 -0.20
N ASP A 43 0.25 5.31 -0.76
CA ASP A 43 0.53 5.23 -2.19
C ASP A 43 1.27 3.93 -2.49
N GLU A 44 1.09 3.36 -3.67
CA GLU A 44 1.92 2.26 -4.17
C GLU A 44 3.42 2.57 -4.04
N GLY A 45 4.22 1.55 -3.80
CA GLY A 45 5.66 1.70 -3.54
C GLY A 45 6.02 2.36 -2.21
N SER A 46 5.03 2.69 -1.39
CA SER A 46 5.22 3.29 -0.07
C SER A 46 5.00 2.29 1.07
N SER A 47 5.06 2.75 2.29
CA SER A 47 4.81 1.90 3.46
C SER A 47 3.77 2.51 4.39
N VAL A 48 3.04 1.65 5.08
CA VAL A 48 2.13 1.99 6.17
C VAL A 48 2.45 1.13 7.38
N THR A 49 2.35 1.71 8.57
CA THR A 49 2.55 1.00 9.83
C THR A 49 1.23 0.87 10.56
N ILE A 50 0.85 -0.36 10.86
CA ILE A 50 -0.29 -0.71 11.70
C ILE A 50 0.23 -0.96 13.12
N THR A 51 -0.39 -0.35 14.11
CA THR A 51 0.01 -0.44 15.52
C THR A 51 -1.14 -1.01 16.34
N LEU A 52 -0.84 -1.96 17.21
CA LEU A 52 -1.77 -2.49 18.22
C LEU A 52 -1.52 -1.79 19.55
N THR A 53 -2.55 -1.17 20.10
CA THR A 53 -2.56 -0.65 21.48
C THR A 53 -3.46 -1.52 22.34
N THR A 54 -2.97 -1.94 23.48
CA THR A 54 -3.74 -2.80 24.40
C THR A 54 -3.80 -2.22 25.79
N ALA A 55 -4.89 -2.49 26.50
CA ALA A 55 -4.99 -2.24 27.94
C ALA A 55 -5.50 -3.49 28.65
N ASN A 56 -5.02 -3.73 29.87
CA ASN A 56 -5.32 -4.90 30.71
C ASN A 56 -4.98 -6.25 30.02
N VAL A 57 -4.00 -6.26 29.15
CA VAL A 57 -3.48 -7.46 28.45
C VAL A 57 -2.08 -7.74 28.95
N SER A 58 -1.79 -8.98 29.29
CA SER A 58 -0.45 -9.38 29.78
C SER A 58 0.58 -9.26 28.66
N ALA A 59 1.78 -8.79 29.01
CA ALA A 59 2.91 -8.82 28.06
C ALA A 59 3.17 -10.26 27.59
N GLY A 60 3.51 -10.41 26.32
CA GLY A 60 3.72 -11.70 25.67
C GLY A 60 2.44 -12.38 25.16
N THR A 61 1.27 -11.75 25.31
CA THR A 61 0.02 -12.25 24.71
C THR A 61 0.12 -12.17 23.20
N THR A 62 -0.16 -13.29 22.52
CA THR A 62 -0.22 -13.34 21.06
C THR A 62 -1.61 -12.93 20.58
N VAL A 63 -1.69 -11.97 19.65
CA VAL A 63 -2.92 -11.49 19.02
C VAL A 63 -2.80 -11.69 17.52
N ALA A 64 -3.52 -12.65 17.00
CA ALA A 64 -3.52 -12.98 15.59
C ALA A 64 -4.28 -11.94 14.76
N TYR A 65 -3.87 -11.74 13.50
CA TYR A 65 -4.55 -10.86 12.55
C TYR A 65 -4.63 -11.47 11.16
N THR A 66 -5.59 -11.00 10.40
CA THR A 66 -5.80 -11.30 8.99
C THR A 66 -5.92 -10.02 8.18
N ILE A 67 -5.29 -10.00 6.99
CA ILE A 67 -5.38 -8.92 6.01
C ILE A 67 -6.24 -9.41 4.84
N THR A 68 -7.20 -8.60 4.40
CA THR A 68 -8.05 -8.85 3.24
C THR A 68 -8.18 -7.61 2.37
N GLY A 69 -8.79 -7.73 1.19
CA GLY A 69 -9.00 -6.63 0.25
C GLY A 69 -7.81 -6.32 -0.65
N VAL A 70 -6.70 -7.03 -0.44
CA VAL A 70 -5.47 -6.99 -1.25
C VAL A 70 -4.89 -8.39 -1.36
N SER A 71 -3.99 -8.62 -2.31
CA SER A 71 -3.20 -9.83 -2.43
C SER A 71 -1.81 -9.68 -1.79
N SER A 72 -1.06 -10.76 -1.65
CA SER A 72 0.33 -10.68 -1.19
C SER A 72 1.25 -9.99 -2.21
N ALA A 73 0.88 -9.98 -3.50
CA ALA A 73 1.64 -9.28 -4.54
C ALA A 73 1.59 -7.76 -4.31
N ASP A 74 0.43 -7.22 -3.92
CA ASP A 74 0.23 -5.79 -3.65
C ASP A 74 0.98 -5.32 -2.40
N LEU A 75 1.38 -6.27 -1.55
CA LEU A 75 2.14 -6.03 -0.31
C LEU A 75 3.59 -6.53 -0.38
N ASN A 76 4.22 -6.49 -1.55
CA ASN A 76 5.61 -6.90 -1.77
C ASN A 76 5.91 -8.32 -1.26
N GLY A 77 4.95 -9.24 -1.42
CA GLY A 77 5.07 -10.63 -0.98
C GLY A 77 4.83 -10.86 0.51
N ALA A 78 4.34 -9.87 1.26
CA ALA A 78 4.05 -10.03 2.68
C ALA A 78 2.95 -11.07 2.93
N SER A 79 3.03 -11.73 4.10
CA SER A 79 1.96 -12.63 4.54
C SER A 79 0.70 -11.84 4.87
N LEU A 80 -0.45 -12.37 4.44
CA LEU A 80 -1.76 -11.80 4.76
C LEU A 80 -2.28 -12.20 6.14
N THR A 81 -1.52 -12.99 6.89
CA THR A 81 -1.83 -13.36 8.29
C THR A 81 -0.58 -13.29 9.13
N GLY A 82 -0.74 -13.03 10.41
CA GLY A 82 0.38 -12.97 11.35
C GLY A 82 -0.07 -12.72 12.78
N ASN A 83 0.87 -12.31 13.61
CA ASN A 83 0.60 -12.08 15.02
C ASN A 83 1.32 -10.82 15.53
N PHE A 84 0.64 -10.06 16.36
CA PHE A 84 1.27 -9.18 17.34
C PHE A 84 1.66 -9.99 18.58
N VAL A 85 2.70 -9.54 19.27
CA VAL A 85 3.06 -10.05 20.60
C VAL A 85 3.16 -8.85 21.52
N THR A 86 2.21 -8.70 22.43
CA THR A 86 2.09 -7.50 23.29
C THR A 86 3.38 -7.23 24.07
N GLY A 87 3.84 -5.99 24.04
CA GLY A 87 5.08 -5.54 24.68
C GLY A 87 6.37 -5.91 23.94
N THR A 88 6.30 -6.58 22.78
CA THR A 88 7.48 -6.90 21.95
C THR A 88 7.30 -6.58 20.48
N THR A 89 6.15 -6.88 19.89
CA THR A 89 5.80 -6.59 18.49
C THR A 89 4.43 -5.95 18.47
N ASP A 90 4.38 -4.67 18.81
CA ASP A 90 3.15 -3.89 18.87
C ASP A 90 2.88 -3.12 17.58
N SER A 91 3.73 -3.28 16.56
CA SER A 91 3.56 -2.65 15.25
C SER A 91 4.05 -3.53 14.10
N ILE A 92 3.41 -3.41 12.95
CA ILE A 92 3.73 -4.12 11.71
C ILE A 92 3.78 -3.08 10.59
N THR A 93 4.85 -3.10 9.81
CA THR A 93 5.00 -2.25 8.63
C THR A 93 4.71 -3.08 7.39
N LEU A 94 3.75 -2.63 6.60
CA LEU A 94 3.41 -3.16 5.28
C LEU A 94 4.00 -2.24 4.22
N ILE A 95 4.58 -2.82 3.18
CA ILE A 95 5.13 -2.11 2.02
C ILE A 95 4.25 -2.46 0.84
N THR A 96 3.66 -1.46 0.20
CA THR A 96 2.87 -1.64 -1.02
C THR A 96 3.77 -1.78 -2.23
N THR A 97 3.38 -2.58 -3.19
CA THR A 97 4.11 -2.76 -4.45
C THR A 97 3.78 -1.61 -5.39
N ALA A 98 4.78 -1.05 -6.06
CA ALA A 98 4.56 -0.16 -7.18
C ALA A 98 4.64 -0.95 -8.48
N ASP A 99 3.68 -0.78 -9.36
CA ASP A 99 3.73 -1.33 -10.70
C ASP A 99 3.33 -0.29 -11.77
N ALA A 100 3.20 -0.70 -13.03
CA ALA A 100 2.86 0.19 -14.14
C ALA A 100 1.41 0.00 -14.62
N SER A 101 0.62 -0.81 -13.91
CA SER A 101 -0.77 -1.08 -14.26
C SER A 101 -1.69 -0.10 -13.55
N THR A 102 -2.56 0.58 -14.29
CA THR A 102 -3.61 1.38 -13.64
C THR A 102 -4.67 0.46 -13.07
N GLU A 103 -4.84 0.53 -11.77
CA GLU A 103 -5.76 -0.32 -11.01
C GLU A 103 -6.88 0.50 -10.36
N SER A 104 -7.93 -0.18 -9.93
CA SER A 104 -8.94 0.45 -9.08
C SER A 104 -8.43 0.53 -7.65
N THR A 105 -8.89 1.53 -6.88
CA THR A 105 -8.55 1.66 -5.46
C THR A 105 -8.73 0.35 -4.71
N GLU A 106 -7.65 -0.16 -4.15
CA GLU A 106 -7.64 -1.30 -3.27
C GLU A 106 -7.65 -0.87 -1.80
N ASN A 107 -8.01 -1.77 -0.92
CA ASN A 107 -8.09 -1.46 0.50
C ASN A 107 -7.40 -2.56 1.31
N ILE A 108 -6.40 -2.19 2.09
CA ILE A 108 -5.85 -3.04 3.13
C ILE A 108 -6.88 -3.06 4.27
N VAL A 109 -7.62 -4.15 4.41
CA VAL A 109 -8.53 -4.38 5.54
C VAL A 109 -7.81 -5.27 6.54
N PHE A 110 -7.33 -4.67 7.61
CA PHE A 110 -6.57 -5.33 8.67
C PHE A 110 -7.48 -5.61 9.87
N THR A 111 -7.68 -6.88 10.19
CA THR A 111 -8.63 -7.32 11.23
C THR A 111 -7.92 -8.16 12.28
N LEU A 112 -8.18 -7.90 13.55
CA LEU A 112 -7.79 -8.80 14.63
C LEU A 112 -8.69 -10.03 14.64
N ASP A 113 -8.12 -11.22 14.76
CA ASP A 113 -8.88 -12.48 14.68
C ASP A 113 -9.79 -12.71 15.91
N ASN A 114 -9.56 -11.98 17.02
CA ASN A 114 -10.47 -11.93 18.16
C ASN A 114 -11.70 -11.03 17.91
N ALA A 115 -11.81 -10.43 16.71
CA ALA A 115 -12.86 -9.52 16.26
C ALA A 115 -13.04 -8.25 17.13
N GLU A 116 -12.01 -7.85 17.90
CA GLU A 116 -12.07 -6.66 18.75
C GLU A 116 -11.91 -5.36 17.96
N ASP A 117 -11.15 -5.37 16.85
CA ASP A 117 -10.96 -4.19 16.02
C ASP A 117 -10.59 -4.51 14.56
N THR A 118 -10.93 -3.58 13.67
CA THR A 118 -10.62 -3.62 12.23
C THR A 118 -10.27 -2.22 11.75
N ILE A 119 -9.21 -2.08 10.95
CA ILE A 119 -8.83 -0.84 10.31
C ILE A 119 -8.72 -1.03 8.80
N THR A 120 -9.12 0.00 8.04
CA THR A 120 -9.03 0.01 6.57
C THR A 120 -8.11 1.13 6.13
N VAL A 121 -7.13 0.80 5.27
CA VAL A 121 -6.22 1.76 4.66
C VAL A 121 -6.30 1.61 3.14
N PRO A 122 -6.86 2.59 2.41
CA PRO A 122 -6.86 2.60 0.96
C PRO A 122 -5.44 2.70 0.40
N ILE A 123 -5.16 1.93 -0.68
CA ILE A 123 -3.98 2.08 -1.51
C ILE A 123 -4.35 2.99 -2.69
N ASN A 124 -3.60 4.07 -2.88
CA ASN A 124 -3.73 4.93 -4.04
C ASN A 124 -2.88 4.36 -5.17
N ASP A 125 -3.51 4.11 -6.32
CA ASP A 125 -2.81 3.82 -7.57
C ASP A 125 -1.97 5.05 -7.97
N THR A 126 -0.67 4.88 -8.11
CA THR A 126 0.28 5.89 -8.55
C THR A 126 0.79 5.61 -9.96
N SER A 127 0.38 4.50 -10.58
CA SER A 127 0.70 4.16 -11.95
C SER A 127 0.06 5.15 -12.90
N GLN A 128 0.78 5.51 -13.95
CA GLN A 128 0.26 6.34 -15.02
C GLN A 128 0.25 5.51 -16.29
N ASN A 129 -0.84 5.58 -17.05
CA ASN A 129 -0.91 4.93 -18.34
C ASN A 129 0.15 5.52 -19.28
N PRO A 130 1.06 4.70 -19.83
CA PRO A 130 2.05 5.18 -20.77
C PRO A 130 1.38 5.76 -22.03
N THR A 131 1.86 6.91 -22.47
CA THR A 131 1.37 7.53 -23.70
C THR A 131 2.45 7.56 -24.78
N TYR A 132 2.03 7.52 -26.03
CA TYR A 132 2.90 7.51 -27.19
C TYR A 132 2.37 8.48 -28.24
N ALA A 133 3.19 9.41 -28.68
CA ALA A 133 2.85 10.36 -29.72
C ALA A 133 3.95 10.48 -30.76
N LEU A 134 3.61 10.35 -32.04
CA LEU A 134 4.53 10.59 -33.15
C LEU A 134 4.36 12.01 -33.67
N THR A 135 5.49 12.69 -33.89
CA THR A 135 5.52 14.01 -34.48
C THR A 135 6.62 14.10 -35.54
N THR A 136 6.43 14.96 -36.52
CA THR A 136 7.45 15.39 -37.48
C THR A 136 7.39 16.90 -37.63
N PRO A 137 8.52 17.60 -37.68
CA PRO A 137 8.54 19.05 -37.90
C PRO A 137 8.16 19.45 -39.34
N GLN A 138 8.16 18.49 -40.29
CA GLN A 138 7.96 18.71 -41.70
C GLN A 138 6.60 18.17 -42.15
N ALA A 139 5.81 18.98 -42.85
CA ALA A 139 4.57 18.52 -43.47
C ALA A 139 4.85 17.78 -44.81
N SER A 140 5.98 18.03 -45.44
CA SER A 140 6.49 17.38 -46.65
C SER A 140 8.01 17.39 -46.65
N VAL A 141 8.61 16.50 -47.39
CA VAL A 141 10.06 16.40 -47.62
C VAL A 141 10.32 16.25 -49.08
N ASN A 142 11.38 16.88 -49.62
CA ASN A 142 11.78 16.69 -50.98
C ASN A 142 12.69 15.45 -51.13
N GLU A 143 12.75 14.94 -52.36
CA GLU A 143 13.74 13.95 -52.72
C GLU A 143 15.17 14.47 -52.46
N GLY A 144 16.04 13.60 -51.97
CA GLY A 144 17.40 13.94 -51.56
C GLY A 144 17.52 14.57 -50.17
N ASP A 145 16.42 14.92 -49.54
CA ASP A 145 16.41 15.46 -48.18
C ASP A 145 16.22 14.36 -47.12
N THR A 146 16.30 14.76 -45.86
CA THR A 146 16.09 13.88 -44.70
C THR A 146 14.96 14.43 -43.87
N PHE A 147 14.08 13.55 -43.38
CA PHE A 147 13.08 13.94 -42.39
C PHE A 147 13.28 13.17 -41.07
N ILE A 148 12.78 13.76 -40.00
CA ILE A 148 12.87 13.20 -38.65
C ILE A 148 11.48 12.91 -38.14
N ILE A 149 11.31 11.67 -37.65
CA ILE A 149 10.11 11.29 -36.89
C ILE A 149 10.53 11.20 -35.43
N THR A 150 9.85 11.91 -34.56
CA THR A 150 10.09 11.87 -33.12
C THR A 150 8.94 11.15 -32.43
N LEU A 151 9.25 10.12 -31.67
CA LEU A 151 8.37 9.51 -30.69
C LEU A 151 8.55 10.25 -29.37
N THR A 152 7.47 10.82 -28.85
CA THR A 152 7.40 11.36 -27.49
C THR A 152 6.54 10.44 -26.65
N THR A 153 6.99 10.11 -25.45
CA THR A 153 6.28 9.23 -24.54
C THR A 153 6.12 9.87 -23.15
N THR A 154 5.18 9.37 -22.37
CA THR A 154 5.06 9.69 -20.94
C THR A 154 4.99 8.37 -20.19
N ASP A 155 5.67 8.27 -19.06
CA ASP A 155 5.67 7.11 -18.16
C ASP A 155 6.11 5.80 -18.83
N VAL A 156 7.06 5.90 -19.77
CA VAL A 156 7.70 4.77 -20.44
C VAL A 156 9.12 4.60 -19.92
N VAL A 157 9.44 3.40 -19.47
CA VAL A 157 10.77 3.08 -18.92
C VAL A 157 11.86 3.26 -19.99
N ASN A 158 12.99 3.85 -19.62
CA ASN A 158 14.16 3.96 -20.50
C ASN A 158 14.61 2.59 -20.98
N GLY A 159 14.88 2.47 -22.28
CA GLY A 159 15.23 1.21 -22.92
C GLY A 159 14.02 0.45 -23.48
N THR A 160 12.79 0.88 -23.24
CA THR A 160 11.61 0.28 -23.86
C THR A 160 11.69 0.37 -25.37
N THR A 161 11.41 -0.76 -26.02
CA THR A 161 11.43 -0.89 -27.47
C THR A 161 10.01 -0.76 -28.02
N VAL A 162 9.78 0.25 -28.88
CA VAL A 162 8.48 0.54 -29.51
C VAL A 162 8.61 0.26 -31.02
N PRO A 163 7.96 -0.79 -31.54
CA PRO A 163 8.05 -1.11 -32.97
C PRO A 163 7.31 -0.07 -33.81
N TYR A 164 7.84 0.19 -35.01
CA TYR A 164 7.20 1.05 -36.00
C TYR A 164 7.13 0.38 -37.37
N THR A 165 6.19 0.85 -38.18
CA THR A 165 6.07 0.53 -39.62
C THR A 165 5.83 1.82 -40.38
N ILE A 166 6.60 2.01 -41.46
CA ILE A 166 6.41 3.10 -42.43
C ILE A 166 5.54 2.54 -43.58
N SER A 167 4.51 3.25 -43.98
CA SER A 167 3.61 2.86 -45.07
C SER A 167 3.42 4.00 -46.05
N GLY A 168 2.94 3.69 -47.27
CA GLY A 168 2.67 4.69 -48.31
C GLY A 168 3.89 4.98 -49.19
N ILE A 169 5.06 4.40 -48.90
CA ILE A 169 6.29 4.48 -49.67
C ILE A 169 6.93 3.09 -49.77
N THR A 170 7.93 2.95 -50.62
CA THR A 170 8.73 1.74 -50.79
C THR A 170 10.16 1.91 -50.24
N THR A 171 10.91 0.84 -50.12
CA THR A 171 12.32 0.92 -49.72
C THR A 171 13.18 1.66 -50.73
N ALA A 172 12.78 1.72 -52.02
CA ALA A 172 13.49 2.47 -53.05
C ALA A 172 13.42 3.99 -52.77
N ASP A 173 12.31 4.47 -52.21
CA ASP A 173 12.10 5.89 -51.89
C ASP A 173 12.93 6.35 -50.67
N ILE A 174 13.50 5.43 -49.92
CA ILE A 174 14.28 5.69 -48.68
C ILE A 174 15.65 5.04 -48.70
N ASP A 175 16.30 5.09 -49.83
CA ASP A 175 17.68 4.58 -50.05
C ASP A 175 17.88 3.11 -49.60
N GLY A 176 16.87 2.28 -49.79
CA GLY A 176 16.88 0.87 -49.40
C GLY A 176 16.74 0.61 -47.90
N ALA A 177 16.46 1.65 -47.08
CA ALA A 177 16.28 1.47 -45.66
C ALA A 177 15.03 0.62 -45.35
N SER A 178 15.01 0.01 -44.18
CA SER A 178 13.86 -0.82 -43.73
C SER A 178 12.63 0.04 -43.43
N LEU A 179 11.47 -0.40 -43.93
CA LEU A 179 10.17 0.19 -43.57
C LEU A 179 9.68 -0.21 -42.20
N THR A 180 10.38 -1.10 -41.50
CA THR A 180 10.05 -1.51 -40.14
C THR A 180 11.27 -1.42 -39.22
N GLY A 181 11.06 -1.12 -37.97
CA GLY A 181 12.12 -1.01 -36.99
C GLY A 181 11.60 -0.78 -35.61
N ASN A 182 12.47 -0.32 -34.74
CA ASN A 182 12.11 -0.04 -33.35
C ASN A 182 12.66 1.32 -32.90
N PHE A 183 11.85 2.11 -32.22
CA PHE A 183 12.35 3.15 -31.36
C PHE A 183 12.85 2.55 -30.05
N VAL A 184 13.92 3.09 -29.50
CA VAL A 184 14.37 2.79 -28.14
C VAL A 184 14.20 4.04 -27.31
N VAL A 185 13.23 4.03 -26.39
CA VAL A 185 12.88 5.20 -25.60
C VAL A 185 14.00 5.56 -24.61
N GLN A 186 14.39 6.83 -24.59
CA GLN A 186 15.30 7.40 -23.61
C GLN A 186 14.78 8.77 -23.18
N ASN A 187 14.62 8.98 -21.87
CA ASN A 187 14.11 10.23 -21.32
C ASN A 187 12.80 10.68 -21.99
N ASN A 188 11.85 9.75 -22.11
CA ASN A 188 10.54 9.95 -22.73
C ASN A 188 10.59 10.37 -24.22
N SER A 189 11.65 10.03 -24.94
CA SER A 189 11.79 10.38 -26.36
C SER A 189 12.60 9.34 -27.10
N ALA A 190 12.32 9.22 -28.43
CA ALA A 190 13.19 8.55 -29.40
C ALA A 190 13.02 9.23 -30.76
N ALA A 191 14.03 9.20 -31.62
CA ALA A 191 13.98 9.78 -32.94
C ALA A 191 14.44 8.79 -34.01
N LEU A 192 13.81 8.85 -35.19
CA LEU A 192 14.19 8.15 -36.40
C LEU A 192 14.47 9.19 -37.47
N SER A 193 15.64 9.11 -38.06
CA SER A 193 16.02 9.90 -39.22
C SER A 193 15.89 9.05 -40.49
N VAL A 194 15.16 9.52 -41.46
CA VAL A 194 14.93 8.82 -42.74
C VAL A 194 15.42 9.71 -43.90
N ALA A 195 16.35 9.22 -44.67
CA ALA A 195 16.80 9.86 -45.91
C ALA A 195 15.87 9.48 -47.07
N VAL A 196 15.50 10.44 -47.89
CA VAL A 196 14.68 10.22 -49.10
C VAL A 196 15.60 10.15 -50.30
N THR A 197 15.39 9.14 -51.14
CA THR A 197 16.16 8.94 -52.37
C THR A 197 15.89 10.10 -53.34
N ALA A 198 16.93 10.59 -54.02
CA ALA A 198 16.79 11.51 -55.13
C ALA A 198 16.68 10.69 -56.43
N ASP A 199 15.54 10.81 -57.09
CA ASP A 199 15.32 10.24 -58.40
C ASP A 199 15.79 11.21 -59.51
N ALA A 200 16.17 10.65 -60.66
CA ALA A 200 16.63 11.43 -61.80
C ALA A 200 15.48 11.75 -62.77
#